data_471208826918c4a3e581ec103bc8ba97
#
_entry.id   471208826918c4a3e581ec103bc8ba97
#
_cell.length_a   1.000
_cell.length_b   1.000
_cell.length_c   1.000
_cell.angle_alpha   90.00
_cell.angle_beta   90.00
_cell.angle_gamma   90.00
#
_symmetry.space_group_name_H-M   'P 1'
#
loop_
_entity.id
_entity.type
_entity.pdbx_description
1 polymer ?
#
loop_
_entity_poly.entity_id
_entity_poly.type
_entity_poly.pdbx_seq_one_letter_code
_entity_poly.pdbx_strand_id
1 'polypeptide(L)'
;MCKIMYTNKKVCYNFKYRITQQLREVIDMIKKEMIAMLLAGGQGSRLGVLTSGVAKPAVAFGGKYRIIDFPLSNCINSGIDTVGVLTQYQPLRLNKHIGIGMPWDLDKNNGGVTVLPPYERSDNSEWYSGTANAIYQNMRYMESYNPEYVLILSGDHIYKMDYEVMLDFHKANHADVTIATMPVPMEEASRFGIVITDEDKKILEFEEKPENPRSNLASMGIYIFSWNALKEALVAMKDQSNCDFGKHIIPYCHEKGERLFAYEYNSYWKDVGTLGSYWEANMELIDLIPEFNLYEEYWKIYTKSDNIEPQYLAAESVVEKSIIGEGSEIYGEVHCSVIGPGVTIGKGTVVRNSIIMQDCVIGDNCTIDKSIIAENCTVGDGTELGVGEEAPSKLSEKIYVFGLATIGEDSKIPANVKIGKNTAISGITEPADYPNGELKSGEYIIKAGDSE
;
A
#
# COMPACT_ATOMS: atom_id res chain seq x y z
N MET A 1 43.82 52.79 -25.09
CA MET A 1 42.47 52.57 -24.55
C MET A 1 41.68 51.41 -25.21
N CYS A 2 41.68 51.23 -26.53
CA CYS A 2 40.94 50.16 -27.20
C CYS A 2 41.34 48.68 -26.85
N LYS A 3 42.61 48.41 -26.60
CA LYS A 3 43.09 47.02 -26.25
C LYS A 3 42.61 46.55 -24.88
N ILE A 4 42.43 47.42 -23.90
CA ILE A 4 42.01 47.07 -22.54
C ILE A 4 40.47 46.77 -22.53
N MET A 5 39.70 47.46 -23.34
CA MET A 5 38.25 47.20 -23.47
C MET A 5 37.94 45.84 -24.16
N TYR A 6 38.80 45.44 -25.12
CA TYR A 6 38.62 44.14 -25.82
C TYR A 6 38.98 42.93 -24.94
N THR A 7 40.02 43.08 -24.09
CA THR A 7 40.40 42.03 -23.13
C THR A 7 39.34 41.85 -22.03
N ASN A 8 38.76 42.90 -21.52
CA ASN A 8 37.71 42.84 -20.51
C ASN A 8 36.42 42.20 -21.05
N LYS A 9 36.03 42.46 -22.29
CA LYS A 9 34.85 41.81 -22.92
C LYS A 9 35.06 40.27 -23.09
N LYS A 10 36.29 39.88 -23.50
CA LYS A 10 36.60 38.44 -23.68
C LYS A 10 36.69 37.70 -22.35
N VAL A 11 37.20 38.34 -21.30
CA VAL A 11 37.21 37.79 -19.93
C VAL A 11 35.78 37.66 -19.36
N CYS A 12 34.93 38.68 -19.51
CA CYS A 12 33.54 38.62 -19.11
C CYS A 12 32.74 37.55 -19.89
N TYR A 13 32.99 37.39 -21.18
CA TYR A 13 32.34 36.38 -22.01
C TYR A 13 32.75 34.97 -21.59
N ASN A 14 34.04 34.71 -21.37
CA ASN A 14 34.53 33.44 -20.90
C ASN A 14 34.07 33.09 -19.46
N PHE A 15 33.97 34.08 -18.59
CA PHE A 15 33.43 33.92 -17.23
C PHE A 15 31.93 33.59 -17.25
N LYS A 16 31.16 34.29 -18.06
CA LYS A 16 29.73 34.02 -18.26
C LYS A 16 29.51 32.65 -18.89
N TYR A 17 30.31 32.24 -19.85
CA TYR A 17 30.25 30.93 -20.47
C TYR A 17 30.59 29.81 -19.49
N ARG A 18 31.63 29.95 -18.64
CA ARG A 18 32.00 28.98 -17.60
C ARG A 18 30.91 28.85 -16.53
N ILE A 19 30.34 29.94 -16.07
CA ILE A 19 29.21 29.90 -15.11
C ILE A 19 28.00 29.22 -15.74
N THR A 20 27.71 29.50 -17.01
CA THR A 20 26.58 28.82 -17.69
C THR A 20 26.84 27.34 -17.89
N GLN A 21 28.09 26.93 -18.16
CA GLN A 21 28.47 25.54 -18.26
C GLN A 21 28.41 24.82 -16.89
N GLN A 22 28.96 25.42 -15.84
CA GLN A 22 28.84 24.91 -14.48
C GLN A 22 27.40 24.83 -13.98
N LEU A 23 26.56 25.80 -14.29
CA LEU A 23 25.13 25.76 -13.99
C LEU A 23 24.41 24.66 -14.77
N ARG A 24 24.76 24.41 -16.03
CA ARG A 24 24.23 23.26 -16.80
C ARG A 24 24.66 21.93 -16.20
N GLU A 25 25.94 21.77 -15.86
CA GLU A 25 26.45 20.57 -15.20
C GLU A 25 25.77 20.31 -13.85
N VAL A 26 25.50 21.35 -13.06
CA VAL A 26 24.74 21.24 -11.80
C VAL A 26 23.27 20.91 -12.06
N ILE A 27 22.66 21.49 -13.09
CA ILE A 27 21.27 21.18 -13.48
C ILE A 27 21.17 19.74 -14.00
N ASP A 28 22.15 19.30 -14.82
CA ASP A 28 22.20 17.91 -15.32
C ASP A 28 22.48 16.90 -14.21
N MET A 29 23.25 17.28 -13.16
CA MET A 29 23.45 16.42 -11.97
C MET A 29 22.20 16.30 -11.09
N ILE A 30 21.28 17.23 -11.18
CA ILE A 30 20.01 17.21 -10.40
C ILE A 30 18.89 16.51 -11.21
N LYS A 31 19.01 16.47 -12.54
CA LYS A 31 18.00 15.86 -13.40
C LYS A 31 17.89 14.37 -13.14
N LYS A 32 16.68 13.91 -12.77
CA LYS A 32 16.32 12.50 -12.66
C LYS A 32 15.58 12.07 -13.92
N GLU A 33 15.86 10.87 -14.44
CA GLU A 33 15.12 10.37 -15.59
C GLU A 33 13.66 10.15 -15.18
N MET A 34 13.44 9.39 -14.12
CA MET A 34 12.11 9.12 -13.57
C MET A 34 12.11 9.30 -12.04
N ILE A 35 11.03 9.86 -11.52
CA ILE A 35 10.73 9.90 -10.09
C ILE A 35 9.39 9.21 -9.83
N ALA A 36 9.21 8.68 -8.62
CA ALA A 36 7.95 8.06 -8.23
C ALA A 36 7.15 8.96 -7.27
N MET A 37 5.84 8.99 -7.47
CA MET A 37 4.87 9.63 -6.57
C MET A 37 3.91 8.57 -6.07
N LEU A 38 4.01 8.21 -4.80
CA LEU A 38 3.30 7.11 -4.17
C LEU A 38 2.11 7.63 -3.36
N LEU A 39 0.91 7.32 -3.80
CA LEU A 39 -0.34 7.71 -3.17
C LEU A 39 -0.64 6.80 -1.96
N ALA A 40 -0.38 7.27 -0.77
CA ALA A 40 -0.51 6.53 0.49
C ALA A 40 -1.51 7.16 1.47
N GLY A 41 -2.44 7.97 0.97
CA GLY A 41 -3.42 8.72 1.78
C GLY A 41 -4.79 8.05 1.96
N GLY A 42 -5.00 6.83 1.46
CA GLY A 42 -6.30 6.16 1.49
C GLY A 42 -6.73 5.73 2.90
N GLN A 43 -8.00 5.99 3.25
CA GLN A 43 -8.59 5.66 4.55
C GLN A 43 -8.74 4.15 4.78
N GLY A 44 -8.89 3.35 3.73
CA GLY A 44 -9.00 1.89 3.86
C GLY A 44 -10.29 1.40 4.54
N SER A 45 -11.37 2.17 4.53
CA SER A 45 -12.62 1.90 5.27
C SER A 45 -13.21 0.49 5.07
N ARG A 46 -12.91 -0.17 3.93
CA ARG A 46 -13.35 -1.55 3.64
C ARG A 46 -12.59 -2.63 4.41
N LEU A 47 -11.52 -2.29 5.12
CA LEU A 47 -10.81 -3.18 6.06
C LEU A 47 -11.36 -3.06 7.50
N GLY A 48 -12.40 -2.23 7.70
CA GLY A 48 -13.10 -2.11 8.97
C GLY A 48 -12.17 -1.77 10.14
N VAL A 49 -12.27 -2.53 11.23
CA VAL A 49 -11.50 -2.28 12.47
C VAL A 49 -9.98 -2.40 12.29
N LEU A 50 -9.48 -2.99 11.20
CA LEU A 50 -8.03 -3.05 10.94
C LEU A 50 -7.43 -1.70 10.53
N THR A 51 -8.27 -0.75 10.13
CA THR A 51 -7.84 0.59 9.68
C THR A 51 -8.49 1.71 10.48
N SER A 52 -9.01 1.43 11.66
CA SER A 52 -9.56 2.46 12.55
C SER A 52 -8.50 3.43 13.04
N GLY A 53 -7.32 2.94 13.41
CA GLY A 53 -6.19 3.72 13.93
C GLY A 53 -4.98 3.84 12.98
N VAL A 54 -5.03 3.23 11.79
CA VAL A 54 -3.87 3.13 10.89
C VAL A 54 -4.26 3.30 9.42
N ALA A 55 -3.42 3.98 8.64
CA ALA A 55 -3.61 4.06 7.19
C ALA A 55 -3.46 2.70 6.52
N LYS A 56 -4.27 2.37 5.50
CA LYS A 56 -4.20 1.08 4.78
C LYS A 56 -2.78 0.70 4.35
N PRO A 57 -1.93 1.59 3.79
CA PRO A 57 -0.57 1.24 3.42
C PRO A 57 0.34 0.79 4.58
N ALA A 58 -0.02 1.12 5.82
CA ALA A 58 0.73 0.73 7.01
C ALA A 58 0.22 -0.56 7.67
N VAL A 59 -0.84 -1.20 7.15
CA VAL A 59 -1.34 -2.49 7.66
C VAL A 59 -0.28 -3.58 7.42
N ALA A 60 -0.06 -4.44 8.43
CA ALA A 60 0.89 -5.55 8.36
C ALA A 60 0.47 -6.58 7.31
N PHE A 61 1.43 -7.25 6.67
CA PHE A 61 1.20 -8.27 5.65
C PHE A 61 2.32 -9.32 5.66
N GLY A 62 1.97 -10.58 5.45
CA GLY A 62 2.96 -11.66 5.28
C GLY A 62 3.85 -11.90 6.50
N GLY A 63 3.36 -11.59 7.71
CA GLY A 63 4.04 -11.85 8.98
C GLY A 63 5.20 -10.91 9.32
N LYS A 64 5.64 -10.05 8.39
CA LYS A 64 6.80 -9.18 8.60
C LYS A 64 6.67 -7.81 7.96
N TYR A 65 6.00 -7.73 6.81
CA TYR A 65 5.95 -6.56 5.96
C TYR A 65 4.75 -5.67 6.29
N ARG A 66 4.74 -4.46 5.69
CA ARG A 66 3.56 -3.62 5.56
C ARG A 66 3.24 -3.44 4.07
N ILE A 67 2.00 -3.13 3.74
CA ILE A 67 1.58 -3.01 2.34
C ILE A 67 2.44 -2.01 1.56
N ILE A 68 2.86 -0.91 2.18
CA ILE A 68 3.73 0.11 1.57
C ILE A 68 5.12 -0.40 1.17
N ASP A 69 5.59 -1.49 1.78
CA ASP A 69 6.93 -2.03 1.52
C ASP A 69 7.08 -2.55 0.08
N PHE A 70 5.98 -3.02 -0.50
CA PHE A 70 5.96 -3.57 -1.86
C PHE A 70 6.25 -2.50 -2.92
N PRO A 71 5.50 -1.39 -3.03
CA PRO A 71 5.80 -0.36 -4.01
C PRO A 71 7.14 0.35 -3.73
N LEU A 72 7.56 0.55 -2.47
CA LEU A 72 8.88 1.10 -2.17
C LEU A 72 10.01 0.17 -2.61
N SER A 73 9.88 -1.15 -2.37
CA SER A 73 10.85 -2.14 -2.82
C SER A 73 10.89 -2.25 -4.34
N ASN A 74 9.73 -2.20 -5.01
CA ASN A 74 9.69 -2.17 -6.46
C ASN A 74 10.39 -0.93 -7.02
N CYS A 75 10.25 0.25 -6.40
CA CYS A 75 10.95 1.46 -6.83
C CYS A 75 12.47 1.24 -6.80
N ILE A 76 13.03 0.80 -5.68
CA ILE A 76 14.49 0.65 -5.57
C ILE A 76 15.02 -0.48 -6.45
N ASN A 77 14.30 -1.60 -6.57
CA ASN A 77 14.65 -2.70 -7.45
C ASN A 77 14.63 -2.30 -8.95
N SER A 78 13.79 -1.32 -9.32
CA SER A 78 13.72 -0.72 -10.67
C SER A 78 14.66 0.50 -10.83
N GLY A 79 15.62 0.72 -9.93
CA GLY A 79 16.55 1.83 -10.04
C GLY A 79 15.98 3.23 -9.75
N ILE A 80 14.76 3.33 -9.25
CA ILE A 80 14.14 4.62 -8.90
C ILE A 80 14.54 4.99 -7.47
N ASP A 81 15.39 5.99 -7.35
CA ASP A 81 15.97 6.44 -6.09
C ASP A 81 15.34 7.71 -5.52
N THR A 82 14.26 8.20 -6.11
CA THR A 82 13.56 9.42 -5.70
C THR A 82 12.07 9.16 -5.64
N VAL A 83 11.52 9.13 -4.41
CA VAL A 83 10.13 8.75 -4.15
C VAL A 83 9.46 9.78 -3.25
N GLY A 84 8.41 10.42 -3.74
CA GLY A 84 7.51 11.24 -2.94
C GLY A 84 6.33 10.39 -2.43
N VAL A 85 6.16 10.25 -1.12
CA VAL A 85 5.06 9.51 -0.51
C VAL A 85 4.00 10.48 0.02
N LEU A 86 2.83 10.49 -0.61
CA LEU A 86 1.73 11.39 -0.26
C LEU A 86 0.87 10.74 0.83
N THR A 87 0.95 11.28 2.04
CA THR A 87 0.22 10.78 3.22
C THR A 87 -0.85 11.77 3.63
N GLN A 88 -1.98 11.28 4.13
CA GLN A 88 -3.05 12.16 4.59
C GLN A 88 -3.77 11.60 5.82
N TYR A 89 -4.31 10.39 5.72
CA TYR A 89 -5.10 9.76 6.76
C TYR A 89 -4.20 8.96 7.72
N GLN A 90 -4.39 9.12 9.04
CA GLN A 90 -3.64 8.42 10.10
C GLN A 90 -2.12 8.24 9.80
N PRO A 91 -1.37 9.33 9.53
CA PRO A 91 -0.04 9.21 8.92
C PRO A 91 1.05 8.79 9.90
N LEU A 92 0.81 8.86 11.21
CA LEU A 92 1.86 8.74 12.23
C LEU A 92 2.64 7.42 12.14
N ARG A 93 1.92 6.29 12.09
CA ARG A 93 2.55 4.97 11.99
C ARG A 93 3.22 4.75 10.66
N LEU A 94 2.56 5.15 9.57
CA LEU A 94 3.13 5.07 8.24
C LEU A 94 4.43 5.87 8.15
N ASN A 95 4.44 7.12 8.63
CA ASN A 95 5.63 7.96 8.64
C ASN A 95 6.75 7.38 9.52
N LYS A 96 6.41 6.81 10.70
CA LYS A 96 7.37 6.13 11.58
C LYS A 96 7.98 4.88 10.90
N HIS A 97 7.19 4.15 10.13
CA HIS A 97 7.66 2.97 9.39
C HIS A 97 8.60 3.37 8.26
N ILE A 98 8.21 4.32 7.42
CA ILE A 98 9.04 4.82 6.30
C ILE A 98 10.33 5.46 6.84
N GLY A 99 10.24 6.27 7.89
CA GLY A 99 11.37 7.00 8.45
C GLY A 99 12.07 7.84 7.38
N ILE A 100 13.38 7.69 7.26
CA ILE A 100 14.22 8.34 6.22
C ILE A 100 14.45 7.43 5.01
N GLY A 101 13.83 6.24 4.97
CA GLY A 101 13.95 5.31 3.84
C GLY A 101 15.14 4.34 3.90
N MET A 102 15.84 4.25 5.03
CA MET A 102 17.03 3.40 5.18
C MET A 102 16.79 1.93 4.76
N PRO A 103 15.68 1.26 5.11
CA PRO A 103 15.47 -0.13 4.70
C PRO A 103 15.49 -0.36 3.19
N TRP A 104 15.11 0.65 2.41
CA TRP A 104 15.04 0.61 0.94
C TRP A 104 16.21 1.32 0.24
N ASP A 105 17.30 1.67 0.95
CA ASP A 105 18.39 2.50 0.41
C ASP A 105 17.88 3.83 -0.21
N LEU A 106 16.84 4.39 0.39
CA LEU A 106 16.21 5.67 -0.01
C LEU A 106 16.56 6.83 0.94
N ASP A 107 17.63 6.71 1.74
CA ASP A 107 18.15 7.77 2.63
C ASP A 107 19.24 8.62 1.95
N LYS A 108 19.01 8.97 0.69
CA LYS A 108 20.00 9.65 -0.17
C LYS A 108 19.96 11.17 -0.01
N ASN A 109 21.11 11.81 -0.12
CA ASN A 109 21.23 13.29 -0.07
C ASN A 109 20.60 13.99 -1.28
N ASN A 110 20.57 13.33 -2.45
CA ASN A 110 19.94 13.82 -3.67
C ASN A 110 18.94 12.79 -4.17
N GLY A 111 17.67 13.00 -3.87
CA GLY A 111 16.60 12.03 -4.05
C GLY A 111 16.16 11.44 -2.72
N GLY A 112 16.06 10.09 -2.66
CA GLY A 112 15.57 9.37 -1.49
C GLY A 112 14.07 9.43 -1.33
N VAL A 113 13.56 8.96 -0.17
CA VAL A 113 12.13 9.06 0.14
C VAL A 113 11.83 10.37 0.85
N THR A 114 10.76 11.03 0.41
CA THR A 114 10.22 12.23 1.06
C THR A 114 8.75 12.03 1.35
N VAL A 115 8.35 12.14 2.61
CA VAL A 115 6.94 12.12 3.00
C VAL A 115 6.35 13.50 2.75
N LEU A 116 5.25 13.54 2.00
CA LEU A 116 4.56 14.74 1.53
C LEU A 116 3.14 14.76 2.13
N PRO A 117 2.96 15.32 3.34
CA PRO A 117 1.63 15.55 3.90
C PRO A 117 0.96 16.76 3.22
N PRO A 118 -0.38 16.89 3.28
CA PRO A 118 -1.03 18.13 2.91
C PRO A 118 -0.52 19.28 3.80
N TYR A 119 -0.37 20.46 3.22
CA TYR A 119 0.14 21.63 3.95
C TYR A 119 -0.70 22.88 3.66
N GLU A 120 -0.76 23.74 4.66
CA GLU A 120 -1.43 25.02 4.55
C GLU A 120 -0.62 25.99 3.69
N ARG A 121 -1.29 26.59 2.69
CA ARG A 121 -0.76 27.76 1.96
C ARG A 121 -1.40 29.03 2.51
N SER A 122 -0.74 30.16 2.39
CA SER A 122 -1.20 31.47 2.90
C SER A 122 -2.63 31.83 2.51
N ASP A 123 -3.15 31.25 1.44
CA ASP A 123 -4.45 31.60 0.86
C ASP A 123 -5.51 30.50 0.96
N ASN A 124 -5.14 29.23 1.22
CA ASN A 124 -6.06 28.10 1.39
C ASN A 124 -5.40 26.96 2.14
N SER A 125 -6.05 26.48 3.19
CA SER A 125 -5.72 25.23 3.88
C SER A 125 -6.62 24.13 3.33
N GLU A 126 -6.09 23.26 2.46
CA GLU A 126 -6.89 22.21 1.86
C GLU A 126 -6.22 20.83 2.03
N TRP A 127 -6.99 19.89 2.56
CA TRP A 127 -6.70 18.47 2.46
C TRP A 127 -6.63 18.06 1.00
N TYR A 128 -5.92 16.96 0.70
CA TYR A 128 -5.94 16.42 -0.67
C TYR A 128 -7.35 16.03 -1.06
N SER A 129 -7.87 16.68 -2.07
CA SER A 129 -9.21 16.46 -2.63
C SER A 129 -9.09 15.60 -3.89
N GLY A 130 -8.87 14.29 -3.69
CA GLY A 130 -8.66 13.31 -4.75
C GLY A 130 -7.18 13.07 -5.08
N THR A 131 -6.93 11.97 -5.81
CA THR A 131 -5.58 11.45 -6.08
C THR A 131 -4.75 12.40 -6.96
N ALA A 132 -5.35 12.99 -7.97
CA ALA A 132 -4.66 13.93 -8.85
C ALA A 132 -4.43 15.30 -8.18
N ASN A 133 -5.34 15.74 -7.31
CA ASN A 133 -5.15 16.96 -6.53
C ASN A 133 -3.95 16.81 -5.58
N ALA A 134 -3.73 15.65 -4.98
CA ALA A 134 -2.56 15.39 -4.14
C ALA A 134 -1.25 15.57 -4.93
N ILE A 135 -1.19 15.07 -6.16
CA ILE A 135 -0.04 15.25 -7.05
C ILE A 135 0.11 16.72 -7.47
N TYR A 136 -1.00 17.40 -7.81
CA TYR A 136 -0.97 18.82 -8.17
C TYR A 136 -0.40 19.71 -7.06
N GLN A 137 -0.82 19.48 -5.82
CA GLN A 137 -0.30 20.27 -4.68
C GLN A 137 1.21 20.09 -4.49
N ASN A 138 1.79 18.98 -4.93
CA ASN A 138 3.21 18.64 -4.81
C ASN A 138 4.01 18.85 -6.12
N MET A 139 3.48 19.59 -7.09
CA MET A 139 4.19 19.87 -8.36
C MET A 139 5.58 20.47 -8.15
N ARG A 140 5.76 21.37 -7.17
CA ARG A 140 7.07 21.99 -6.88
C ARG A 140 8.12 20.96 -6.45
N TYR A 141 7.71 19.90 -5.74
CA TYR A 141 8.60 18.80 -5.39
C TYR A 141 9.10 18.12 -6.66
N MET A 142 8.22 17.77 -7.58
CA MET A 142 8.59 17.16 -8.86
C MET A 142 9.45 18.09 -9.72
N GLU A 143 9.08 19.36 -9.83
CA GLU A 143 9.82 20.39 -10.57
C GLU A 143 11.26 20.56 -10.07
N SER A 144 11.52 20.36 -8.76
CA SER A 144 12.87 20.49 -8.20
C SER A 144 13.86 19.46 -8.73
N TYR A 145 13.37 18.29 -9.20
CA TYR A 145 14.18 17.22 -9.81
C TYR A 145 14.20 17.28 -11.34
N ASN A 146 13.34 18.13 -11.95
CA ASN A 146 13.20 18.26 -13.41
C ASN A 146 13.17 16.92 -14.15
N PRO A 147 12.28 15.96 -13.77
CA PRO A 147 12.24 14.64 -14.33
C PRO A 147 11.80 14.65 -15.79
N GLU A 148 12.10 13.59 -16.51
CA GLU A 148 11.55 13.35 -17.85
C GLU A 148 10.23 12.59 -17.75
N TYR A 149 10.16 11.66 -16.80
CA TYR A 149 8.99 10.83 -16.53
C TYR A 149 8.60 10.86 -15.06
N VAL A 150 7.32 10.70 -14.79
CA VAL A 150 6.77 10.56 -13.43
C VAL A 150 5.97 9.27 -13.34
N LEU A 151 6.38 8.41 -12.42
CA LEU A 151 5.66 7.19 -12.07
C LEU A 151 4.68 7.50 -10.95
N ILE A 152 3.40 7.27 -11.18
CA ILE A 152 2.33 7.39 -10.17
C ILE A 152 1.97 5.99 -9.69
N LEU A 153 2.00 5.79 -8.39
CA LEU A 153 1.77 4.50 -7.74
C LEU A 153 0.64 4.57 -6.72
N SER A 154 -0.17 3.52 -6.64
CA SER A 154 -1.01 3.25 -5.48
C SER A 154 -0.20 2.55 -4.39
N GLY A 155 -0.33 2.98 -3.14
CA GLY A 155 0.40 2.44 -1.98
C GLY A 155 -0.32 1.30 -1.26
N ASP A 156 -1.29 0.65 -1.89
CA ASP A 156 -2.21 -0.28 -1.23
C ASP A 156 -2.39 -1.63 -1.93
N HIS A 157 -1.45 -2.00 -2.81
CA HIS A 157 -1.44 -3.26 -3.55
C HIS A 157 -0.22 -4.13 -3.24
N ILE A 158 -0.38 -5.43 -3.40
CA ILE A 158 0.67 -6.45 -3.22
C ILE A 158 1.07 -6.98 -4.59
N TYR A 159 2.32 -6.74 -4.99
CA TYR A 159 2.87 -7.16 -6.28
C TYR A 159 4.39 -6.97 -6.34
N LYS A 160 5.03 -7.58 -7.32
CA LYS A 160 6.44 -7.35 -7.69
C LYS A 160 6.48 -6.91 -9.15
N MET A 161 6.99 -5.72 -9.43
CA MET A 161 6.98 -5.17 -10.78
C MET A 161 8.25 -4.37 -11.03
N ASP A 162 8.87 -4.64 -12.18
CA ASP A 162 9.97 -3.84 -12.70
C ASP A 162 9.43 -2.66 -13.51
N TYR A 163 9.56 -1.47 -12.94
CA TYR A 163 9.10 -0.24 -13.60
C TYR A 163 10.03 0.23 -14.70
N GLU A 164 11.29 -0.24 -14.75
CA GLU A 164 12.21 0.05 -15.85
C GLU A 164 11.70 -0.56 -17.16
N VAL A 165 11.22 -1.82 -17.11
CA VAL A 165 10.60 -2.49 -18.26
C VAL A 165 9.35 -1.74 -18.76
N MET A 166 8.53 -1.24 -17.84
CA MET A 166 7.37 -0.42 -18.20
C MET A 166 7.79 0.94 -18.79
N LEU A 167 8.88 1.54 -18.29
CA LEU A 167 9.42 2.78 -18.84
C LEU A 167 10.00 2.57 -20.24
N ASP A 168 10.68 1.47 -20.49
CA ASP A 168 11.19 1.12 -21.82
C ASP A 168 10.04 0.92 -22.83
N PHE A 169 8.95 0.29 -22.41
CA PHE A 169 7.72 0.20 -23.20
C PHE A 169 7.14 1.60 -23.50
N HIS A 170 7.08 2.47 -22.51
CA HIS A 170 6.63 3.86 -22.65
C HIS A 170 7.46 4.62 -23.70
N LYS A 171 8.79 4.52 -23.60
CA LYS A 171 9.73 5.14 -24.56
C LYS A 171 9.60 4.57 -25.97
N ALA A 172 9.52 3.23 -26.09
CA ALA A 172 9.42 2.54 -27.38
C ALA A 172 8.17 2.95 -28.17
N ASN A 173 7.05 3.19 -27.48
CA ASN A 173 5.80 3.64 -28.07
C ASN A 173 5.69 5.16 -28.18
N HIS A 174 6.73 5.91 -27.78
CA HIS A 174 6.67 7.36 -27.65
C HIS A 174 5.41 7.83 -26.93
N ALA A 175 5.01 7.11 -25.88
CA ALA A 175 3.79 7.36 -25.14
C ALA A 175 3.86 8.69 -24.36
N ASP A 176 2.73 9.31 -24.17
CA ASP A 176 2.57 10.45 -23.24
C ASP A 176 2.05 9.94 -21.89
N VAL A 177 1.25 8.85 -21.94
CA VAL A 177 0.75 8.12 -20.78
C VAL A 177 0.83 6.61 -21.01
N THR A 178 1.37 5.87 -20.05
CA THR A 178 1.30 4.40 -20.05
C THR A 178 0.58 3.95 -18.79
N ILE A 179 -0.40 3.08 -18.91
CA ILE A 179 -1.20 2.52 -17.83
C ILE A 179 -0.84 1.05 -17.67
N ALA A 180 -0.38 0.63 -16.49
CA ALA A 180 -0.25 -0.79 -16.18
C ALA A 180 -1.63 -1.42 -16.05
N THR A 181 -1.84 -2.54 -16.75
CA THR A 181 -3.12 -3.24 -16.82
C THR A 181 -2.93 -4.73 -16.64
N MET A 182 -3.96 -5.40 -16.14
CA MET A 182 -4.01 -6.86 -16.10
C MET A 182 -5.43 -7.37 -16.34
N PRO A 183 -5.60 -8.58 -16.89
CA PRO A 183 -6.91 -9.20 -17.01
C PRO A 183 -7.42 -9.64 -15.64
N VAL A 184 -8.68 -9.30 -15.32
CA VAL A 184 -9.38 -9.73 -14.11
C VAL A 184 -10.64 -10.51 -14.46
N PRO A 185 -11.23 -11.32 -13.56
CA PRO A 185 -12.55 -11.90 -13.77
C PRO A 185 -13.59 -10.82 -14.06
N MET A 186 -14.51 -11.07 -15.01
CA MET A 186 -15.52 -10.09 -15.41
C MET A 186 -16.42 -9.64 -14.25
N GLU A 187 -16.67 -10.52 -13.28
CA GLU A 187 -17.44 -10.24 -12.07
C GLU A 187 -16.77 -9.17 -11.19
N GLU A 188 -15.45 -9.06 -11.25
CA GLU A 188 -14.68 -8.09 -10.48
C GLU A 188 -14.36 -6.80 -11.24
N ALA A 189 -14.52 -6.82 -12.57
CA ALA A 189 -14.10 -5.72 -13.44
C ALA A 189 -14.72 -4.36 -13.06
N SER A 190 -15.98 -4.35 -12.57
CA SER A 190 -16.67 -3.14 -12.12
C SER A 190 -16.01 -2.42 -10.92
N ARG A 191 -15.05 -3.07 -10.26
CA ARG A 191 -14.31 -2.48 -9.13
C ARG A 191 -13.15 -1.59 -9.56
N PHE A 192 -12.70 -1.71 -10.82
CA PHE A 192 -11.50 -1.09 -11.36
C PHE A 192 -11.80 -0.11 -12.50
N GLY A 193 -10.82 0.71 -12.84
CA GLY A 193 -10.79 1.39 -14.12
C GLY A 193 -10.57 0.38 -15.24
N ILE A 194 -11.41 0.37 -16.25
CA ILE A 194 -11.38 -0.60 -17.36
C ILE A 194 -10.84 0.06 -18.62
N VAL A 195 -9.92 -0.65 -19.26
CA VAL A 195 -9.22 -0.20 -20.46
C VAL A 195 -9.69 -1.01 -21.68
N ILE A 196 -9.92 -0.31 -22.79
CA ILE A 196 -10.19 -0.92 -24.10
C ILE A 196 -9.06 -0.48 -25.02
N THR A 197 -8.38 -1.44 -25.67
CA THR A 197 -7.21 -1.20 -26.52
C THR A 197 -7.43 -1.71 -27.93
N ASP A 198 -6.63 -1.21 -28.88
CA ASP A 198 -6.42 -1.85 -30.18
C ASP A 198 -5.37 -2.97 -30.10
N GLU A 199 -5.01 -3.54 -31.28
CA GLU A 199 -4.01 -4.60 -31.40
C GLU A 199 -2.59 -4.15 -31.02
N ASP A 200 -2.28 -2.85 -31.16
CA ASP A 200 -0.99 -2.24 -30.82
C ASP A 200 -0.92 -1.78 -29.35
N LYS A 201 -1.90 -2.16 -28.50
CA LYS A 201 -2.03 -1.77 -27.10
C LYS A 201 -2.29 -0.28 -26.88
N LYS A 202 -2.64 0.47 -27.91
CA LYS A 202 -3.08 1.85 -27.77
C LYS A 202 -4.46 1.89 -27.14
N ILE A 203 -4.64 2.75 -26.13
CA ILE A 203 -5.91 2.89 -25.41
C ILE A 203 -6.89 3.65 -26.29
N LEU A 204 -8.02 3.01 -26.56
CA LEU A 204 -9.15 3.57 -27.30
C LEU A 204 -10.17 4.20 -26.34
N GLU A 205 -10.38 3.59 -25.17
CA GLU A 205 -11.32 4.05 -24.17
C GLU A 205 -10.84 3.69 -22.77
N PHE A 206 -11.18 4.53 -21.80
CA PHE A 206 -10.98 4.29 -20.38
C PHE A 206 -12.27 4.59 -19.61
N GLU A 207 -12.74 3.63 -18.83
CA GLU A 207 -13.96 3.77 -18.02
C GLU A 207 -13.65 3.53 -16.53
N GLU A 208 -13.84 4.52 -15.68
CA GLU A 208 -13.59 4.38 -14.23
C GLU A 208 -14.77 3.70 -13.55
N LYS A 209 -14.58 2.47 -13.09
CA LYS A 209 -15.55 1.66 -12.33
C LYS A 209 -16.94 1.58 -13.01
N PRO A 210 -17.01 1.08 -14.25
CA PRO A 210 -18.26 0.97 -14.97
C PRO A 210 -19.19 -0.05 -14.32
N GLU A 211 -20.50 0.23 -14.29
CA GLU A 211 -21.49 -0.74 -13.81
C GLU A 211 -21.57 -1.99 -14.72
N ASN A 212 -21.37 -1.80 -16.02
CA ASN A 212 -21.40 -2.86 -17.03
C ASN A 212 -20.09 -2.82 -17.83
N PRO A 213 -19.01 -3.44 -17.35
CA PRO A 213 -17.70 -3.38 -18.00
C PRO A 213 -17.74 -4.07 -19.37
N ARG A 214 -17.14 -3.42 -20.39
CA ARG A 214 -17.04 -3.94 -21.78
C ARG A 214 -15.74 -4.69 -22.04
N SER A 215 -14.79 -4.65 -21.11
CA SER A 215 -13.52 -5.34 -21.14
C SER A 215 -13.19 -5.82 -19.71
N ASN A 216 -12.32 -6.81 -19.62
CA ASN A 216 -11.79 -7.29 -18.35
C ASN A 216 -10.34 -6.82 -18.10
N LEU A 217 -9.82 -5.91 -18.92
CA LEU A 217 -8.49 -5.36 -18.77
C LEU A 217 -8.53 -4.21 -17.75
N ALA A 218 -8.17 -4.52 -16.52
CA ALA A 218 -8.26 -3.60 -15.38
C ALA A 218 -6.97 -2.77 -15.24
N SER A 219 -7.12 -1.49 -14.95
CA SER A 219 -6.02 -0.61 -14.54
C SER A 219 -5.56 -0.98 -13.15
N MET A 220 -4.26 -1.16 -12.98
CA MET A 220 -3.63 -1.45 -11.69
C MET A 220 -3.42 -0.19 -10.83
N GLY A 221 -3.79 1.00 -11.30
CA GLY A 221 -3.48 2.25 -10.59
C GLY A 221 -1.99 2.62 -10.62
N ILE A 222 -1.28 2.11 -11.61
CA ILE A 222 0.15 2.36 -11.84
C ILE A 222 0.27 3.04 -13.20
N TYR A 223 0.84 4.26 -13.21
CA TYR A 223 0.90 5.08 -14.41
C TYR A 223 2.30 5.66 -14.62
N ILE A 224 2.82 5.64 -15.85
CA ILE A 224 3.97 6.44 -16.26
C ILE A 224 3.46 7.58 -17.14
N PHE A 225 3.79 8.79 -16.77
CA PHE A 225 3.52 10.00 -17.54
C PHE A 225 4.82 10.63 -18.01
N SER A 226 4.86 11.09 -19.27
CA SER A 226 5.79 12.14 -19.66
C SER A 226 5.53 13.37 -18.81
N TRP A 227 6.56 13.98 -18.22
CA TRP A 227 6.38 15.10 -17.26
C TRP A 227 5.55 16.26 -17.83
N ASN A 228 5.77 16.61 -19.09
CA ASN A 228 5.03 17.71 -19.72
C ASN A 228 3.54 17.41 -19.82
N ALA A 229 3.15 16.18 -20.23
CA ALA A 229 1.76 15.77 -20.33
C ALA A 229 1.08 15.77 -18.96
N LEU A 230 1.74 15.22 -17.93
CA LEU A 230 1.23 15.25 -16.55
C LEU A 230 1.02 16.67 -16.05
N LYS A 231 2.04 17.53 -16.20
CA LYS A 231 2.01 18.90 -15.72
C LYS A 231 0.85 19.68 -16.35
N GLU A 232 0.68 19.56 -17.66
CA GLU A 232 -0.40 20.22 -18.37
C GLU A 232 -1.78 19.75 -17.92
N ALA A 233 -1.98 18.43 -17.80
CA ALA A 233 -3.24 17.86 -17.34
C ALA A 233 -3.58 18.30 -15.91
N LEU A 234 -2.61 18.28 -14.99
CA LEU A 234 -2.80 18.73 -13.61
C LEU A 234 -3.17 20.23 -13.52
N VAL A 235 -2.53 21.07 -14.32
CA VAL A 235 -2.84 22.51 -14.36
C VAL A 235 -4.22 22.76 -14.96
N ALA A 236 -4.60 22.05 -16.01
CA ALA A 236 -5.91 22.16 -16.64
C ALA A 236 -7.05 21.75 -15.69
N MET A 237 -6.82 20.74 -14.85
CA MET A 237 -7.81 20.19 -13.93
C MET A 237 -7.68 20.72 -12.49
N LYS A 238 -6.88 21.76 -12.23
CA LYS A 238 -6.58 22.27 -10.88
C LYS A 238 -7.81 22.70 -10.08
N ASP A 239 -8.83 23.21 -10.76
CA ASP A 239 -10.07 23.73 -10.15
C ASP A 239 -11.16 22.66 -10.06
N GLN A 240 -10.87 21.41 -10.52
CA GLN A 240 -11.78 20.29 -10.44
C GLN A 240 -11.86 19.76 -9.01
N SER A 241 -13.06 19.76 -8.41
CA SER A 241 -13.31 19.19 -7.10
C SER A 241 -13.09 17.68 -7.13
N ASN A 242 -12.47 17.12 -6.10
CA ASN A 242 -12.15 15.68 -5.98
C ASN A 242 -11.45 15.14 -7.24
N CYS A 243 -10.44 15.90 -7.73
CA CYS A 243 -9.72 15.54 -8.94
C CYS A 243 -9.01 14.19 -8.78
N ASP A 244 -9.35 13.25 -9.66
CA ASP A 244 -8.88 11.86 -9.64
C ASP A 244 -8.25 11.49 -10.99
N PHE A 245 -7.25 10.59 -10.96
CA PHE A 245 -6.58 10.15 -12.19
C PHE A 245 -7.54 9.46 -13.16
N GLY A 246 -8.30 8.46 -12.67
CA GLY A 246 -9.21 7.68 -13.52
C GLY A 246 -10.37 8.50 -14.06
N LYS A 247 -10.95 9.38 -13.23
CA LYS A 247 -12.15 10.13 -13.62
C LYS A 247 -11.85 11.41 -14.43
N HIS A 248 -10.66 12.00 -14.26
CA HIS A 248 -10.42 13.34 -14.79
C HIS A 248 -9.13 13.43 -15.62
N ILE A 249 -7.97 12.97 -15.09
CA ILE A 249 -6.68 13.15 -15.76
C ILE A 249 -6.56 12.27 -17.01
N ILE A 250 -6.84 10.97 -16.88
CA ILE A 250 -6.74 10.03 -18.02
C ILE A 250 -7.73 10.39 -19.13
N PRO A 251 -9.04 10.64 -18.85
CA PRO A 251 -9.97 11.12 -19.87
C PRO A 251 -9.54 12.44 -20.51
N TYR A 252 -9.05 13.41 -19.74
CA TYR A 252 -8.54 14.68 -20.30
C TYR A 252 -7.38 14.45 -21.28
N CYS A 253 -6.40 13.60 -20.91
CA CYS A 253 -5.28 13.28 -21.81
C CYS A 253 -5.78 12.59 -23.09
N HIS A 254 -6.75 11.69 -22.98
CA HIS A 254 -7.35 11.01 -24.12
C HIS A 254 -8.10 11.97 -25.05
N GLU A 255 -8.94 12.86 -24.52
CA GLU A 255 -9.68 13.87 -25.27
C GLU A 255 -8.76 14.86 -25.97
N LYS A 256 -7.63 15.18 -25.36
CA LYS A 256 -6.60 16.04 -25.92
C LYS A 256 -5.84 15.40 -27.09
N GLY A 257 -5.95 14.08 -27.27
CA GLY A 257 -5.25 13.32 -28.30
C GLY A 257 -3.82 12.93 -27.92
N GLU A 258 -3.49 12.89 -26.63
CA GLU A 258 -2.24 12.33 -26.15
C GLU A 258 -2.15 10.84 -26.49
N ARG A 259 -0.94 10.30 -26.54
CA ARG A 259 -0.69 8.88 -26.88
C ARG A 259 -0.74 8.04 -25.60
N LEU A 260 -1.88 7.37 -25.38
CA LEU A 260 -2.12 6.49 -24.25
C LEU A 260 -1.91 5.04 -24.65
N PHE A 261 -1.13 4.29 -23.87
CA PHE A 261 -0.85 2.87 -24.09
C PHE A 261 -1.09 2.04 -22.83
N ALA A 262 -1.54 0.81 -23.01
CA ALA A 262 -1.71 -0.18 -21.96
C ALA A 262 -0.48 -1.10 -21.91
N TYR A 263 0.20 -1.13 -20.76
CA TYR A 263 1.26 -2.09 -20.46
C TYR A 263 0.63 -3.28 -19.75
N GLU A 264 0.54 -4.43 -20.41
CA GLU A 264 -0.02 -5.64 -19.81
C GLU A 264 0.97 -6.28 -18.84
N TYR A 265 0.57 -6.35 -17.58
CA TYR A 265 1.29 -7.03 -16.52
C TYR A 265 0.73 -8.46 -16.36
N ASN A 266 1.61 -9.46 -16.36
CA ASN A 266 1.24 -10.88 -16.41
C ASN A 266 1.76 -11.67 -15.20
N SER A 267 1.96 -11.02 -14.04
CA SER A 267 2.40 -11.67 -12.82
C SER A 267 1.42 -11.39 -11.68
N TYR A 268 1.74 -11.86 -10.48
CA TYR A 268 0.87 -11.69 -9.32
C TYR A 268 0.62 -10.22 -8.96
N TRP A 269 -0.63 -9.86 -8.82
CA TRP A 269 -1.11 -8.59 -8.29
C TRP A 269 -2.40 -8.78 -7.52
N LYS A 270 -2.50 -8.20 -6.32
CA LYS A 270 -3.69 -8.30 -5.46
C LYS A 270 -4.04 -6.94 -4.85
N ASP A 271 -5.27 -6.46 -5.07
CA ASP A 271 -5.85 -5.38 -4.28
C ASP A 271 -6.37 -5.96 -2.97
N VAL A 272 -5.62 -5.73 -1.88
CA VAL A 272 -6.00 -6.15 -0.52
C VAL A 272 -6.95 -5.14 0.12
N GLY A 273 -7.97 -4.73 -0.60
CA GLY A 273 -8.89 -3.67 -0.21
C GLY A 273 -10.08 -4.13 0.64
N THR A 274 -10.29 -5.42 0.84
CA THR A 274 -11.36 -5.99 1.68
C THR A 274 -10.78 -7.01 2.66
N LEU A 275 -11.47 -7.30 3.76
CA LEU A 275 -11.03 -8.31 4.74
C LEU A 275 -10.81 -9.69 4.09
N GLY A 276 -11.72 -10.09 3.18
CA GLY A 276 -11.58 -11.36 2.46
C GLY A 276 -10.34 -11.39 1.57
N SER A 277 -10.14 -10.38 0.69
CA SER A 277 -8.97 -10.33 -0.19
C SER A 277 -7.65 -10.18 0.57
N TYR A 278 -7.66 -9.48 1.70
CA TYR A 278 -6.52 -9.38 2.60
C TYR A 278 -6.18 -10.72 3.25
N TRP A 279 -7.19 -11.44 3.75
CA TRP A 279 -7.01 -12.77 4.32
C TRP A 279 -6.51 -13.76 3.27
N GLU A 280 -7.15 -13.83 2.10
CA GLU A 280 -6.74 -14.70 0.99
C GLU A 280 -5.29 -14.46 0.57
N ALA A 281 -4.91 -13.20 0.35
CA ALA A 281 -3.54 -12.85 -0.05
C ALA A 281 -2.49 -13.30 0.97
N ASN A 282 -2.78 -13.28 2.28
CA ASN A 282 -1.90 -13.81 3.30
C ASN A 282 -1.87 -15.36 3.28
N MET A 283 -3.03 -16.00 3.05
CA MET A 283 -3.10 -17.48 2.98
C MET A 283 -2.41 -18.03 1.73
N GLU A 284 -2.40 -17.31 0.62
CA GLU A 284 -1.66 -17.69 -0.60
C GLU A 284 -0.14 -17.76 -0.37
N LEU A 285 0.41 -17.02 0.61
CA LEU A 285 1.84 -17.04 0.94
C LEU A 285 2.32 -18.34 1.60
N ILE A 286 1.42 -19.08 2.27
CA ILE A 286 1.77 -20.28 3.03
C ILE A 286 1.73 -21.56 2.18
N ASP A 287 1.42 -21.47 0.90
CA ASP A 287 1.48 -22.61 0.00
C ASP A 287 2.93 -23.07 -0.22
N LEU A 288 3.11 -24.35 -0.52
CA LEU A 288 4.44 -24.93 -0.72
C LEU A 288 5.21 -24.26 -1.87
N ILE A 289 4.49 -23.88 -2.90
CA ILE A 289 5.00 -23.09 -4.03
C ILE A 289 4.04 -21.91 -4.20
N PRO A 290 4.23 -20.84 -3.43
CA PRO A 290 3.35 -19.69 -3.51
C PRO A 290 3.51 -18.98 -4.86
N GLU A 291 2.41 -18.58 -5.48
CA GLU A 291 2.44 -17.76 -6.70
C GLU A 291 3.19 -16.43 -6.44
N PHE A 292 3.02 -15.89 -5.24
CA PHE A 292 3.75 -14.73 -4.75
C PHE A 292 4.83 -15.15 -3.75
N ASN A 293 6.07 -15.32 -4.23
CA ASN A 293 7.18 -15.81 -3.42
C ASN A 293 7.92 -14.66 -2.72
N LEU A 294 7.78 -14.56 -1.39
CA LEU A 294 8.52 -13.57 -0.57
C LEU A 294 10.01 -13.92 -0.37
N TYR A 295 10.42 -15.15 -0.65
CA TYR A 295 11.81 -15.64 -0.49
C TYR A 295 12.65 -15.53 -1.77
N GLU A 296 12.14 -14.84 -2.79
CA GLU A 296 12.87 -14.63 -4.05
C GLU A 296 14.08 -13.73 -3.85
N GLU A 297 15.26 -14.24 -4.21
CA GLU A 297 16.55 -13.55 -3.98
C GLU A 297 16.79 -12.39 -4.96
N TYR A 298 16.26 -12.51 -6.19
CA TYR A 298 16.53 -11.54 -7.26
C TYR A 298 15.60 -10.32 -7.20
N TRP A 299 14.45 -10.42 -6.51
CA TRP A 299 13.51 -9.33 -6.34
C TRP A 299 13.03 -9.28 -4.88
N LYS A 300 13.89 -8.78 -4.02
CA LYS A 300 13.62 -8.72 -2.57
C LYS A 300 12.59 -7.64 -2.25
N ILE A 301 11.70 -7.97 -1.33
CA ILE A 301 10.87 -6.98 -0.65
C ILE A 301 11.62 -6.60 0.63
N TYR A 302 11.94 -5.32 0.75
CA TYR A 302 12.60 -4.74 1.92
C TYR A 302 11.55 -4.22 2.89
N THR A 303 11.87 -4.23 4.18
CA THR A 303 11.02 -3.69 5.23
C THR A 303 11.87 -3.18 6.37
N LYS A 304 11.30 -2.35 7.22
CA LYS A 304 11.92 -1.98 8.48
C LYS A 304 11.96 -3.19 9.42
N SER A 305 13.14 -3.53 9.92
CA SER A 305 13.34 -4.56 10.93
C SER A 305 13.77 -3.93 12.25
N ASP A 306 13.15 -4.33 13.34
CA ASP A 306 13.45 -3.82 14.69
C ASP A 306 14.48 -4.67 15.45
N ASN A 307 15.26 -5.56 14.77
CA ASN A 307 16.27 -6.46 15.35
C ASN A 307 15.72 -7.28 16.52
N ILE A 308 14.64 -7.99 16.26
CA ILE A 308 13.97 -8.87 17.22
C ILE A 308 14.72 -10.21 17.30
N GLU A 309 14.65 -10.89 18.44
CA GLU A 309 15.24 -12.20 18.67
C GLU A 309 14.66 -13.26 17.72
N PRO A 310 15.36 -14.37 17.47
CA PRO A 310 14.78 -15.51 16.73
C PRO A 310 13.51 -16.04 17.42
N GLN A 311 12.57 -16.61 16.63
CA GLN A 311 11.39 -17.26 17.16
C GLN A 311 11.75 -18.48 18.04
N TYR A 312 10.97 -18.70 19.09
CA TYR A 312 11.07 -19.86 19.97
C TYR A 312 9.90 -20.81 19.77
N LEU A 313 10.20 -22.08 19.50
CA LEU A 313 9.22 -23.16 19.41
C LEU A 313 9.42 -24.12 20.59
N ALA A 314 8.41 -24.27 21.45
CA ALA A 314 8.48 -25.17 22.59
C ALA A 314 8.50 -26.64 22.13
N ALA A 315 9.00 -27.55 22.99
CA ALA A 315 9.16 -28.95 22.63
C ALA A 315 7.84 -29.66 22.27
N GLU A 316 6.71 -29.19 22.80
CA GLU A 316 5.38 -29.74 22.55
C GLU A 316 4.57 -28.96 21.53
N SER A 317 5.16 -27.89 20.96
CA SER A 317 4.47 -27.09 19.93
C SER A 317 4.42 -27.84 18.60
N VAL A 318 3.35 -27.58 17.83
CA VAL A 318 3.17 -28.09 16.47
C VAL A 318 3.00 -26.89 15.53
N VAL A 319 3.84 -26.79 14.50
CA VAL A 319 3.73 -25.75 13.48
C VAL A 319 3.70 -26.39 12.10
N GLU A 320 2.60 -26.22 11.38
CA GLU A 320 2.39 -26.80 10.06
C GLU A 320 1.90 -25.75 9.07
N LYS A 321 2.51 -25.72 7.87
CA LYS A 321 2.10 -24.85 6.75
C LYS A 321 1.83 -23.39 7.20
N SER A 322 2.77 -22.78 7.92
CA SER A 322 2.57 -21.48 8.56
C SER A 322 3.82 -20.60 8.45
N ILE A 323 3.61 -19.28 8.42
CA ILE A 323 4.68 -18.28 8.53
C ILE A 323 4.73 -17.81 9.98
N ILE A 324 5.92 -17.86 10.59
CA ILE A 324 6.14 -17.41 11.97
C ILE A 324 7.15 -16.25 11.96
N GLY A 325 6.74 -15.10 12.49
CA GLY A 325 7.57 -13.91 12.62
C GLY A 325 8.68 -14.02 13.66
N GLU A 326 9.69 -13.19 13.54
CA GLU A 326 10.82 -13.07 14.48
C GLU A 326 10.30 -12.74 15.90
N GLY A 327 10.97 -13.23 16.95
CA GLY A 327 10.61 -13.00 18.35
C GLY A 327 9.33 -13.66 18.83
N SER A 328 8.67 -14.48 18.00
CA SER A 328 7.45 -15.17 18.43
C SER A 328 7.75 -16.37 19.31
N GLU A 329 6.91 -16.62 20.31
CA GLU A 329 7.00 -17.77 21.24
C GLU A 329 5.78 -18.68 21.04
N ILE A 330 5.99 -19.88 20.53
CA ILE A 330 4.91 -20.83 20.23
C ILE A 330 4.95 -22.00 21.23
N TYR A 331 3.96 -22.06 22.11
CA TYR A 331 3.77 -23.15 23.08
C TYR A 331 2.60 -24.07 22.71
N GLY A 332 1.75 -23.68 21.76
CA GLY A 332 0.58 -24.40 21.27
C GLY A 332 0.75 -24.93 19.84
N GLU A 333 -0.35 -25.06 19.14
CA GLU A 333 -0.42 -25.54 17.75
C GLU A 333 -0.78 -24.41 16.79
N VAL A 334 -0.07 -24.32 15.66
CA VAL A 334 -0.31 -23.33 14.60
C VAL A 334 -0.37 -24.03 13.25
N HIS A 335 -1.53 -23.95 12.59
CA HIS A 335 -1.79 -24.60 11.31
C HIS A 335 -2.31 -23.58 10.29
N CYS A 336 -1.78 -23.62 9.07
CA CYS A 336 -2.26 -22.79 7.95
C CYS A 336 -2.45 -21.31 8.33
N SER A 337 -1.47 -20.71 9.02
CA SER A 337 -1.63 -19.38 9.61
C SER A 337 -0.41 -18.50 9.37
N VAL A 338 -0.62 -17.18 9.45
CA VAL A 338 0.43 -16.16 9.37
C VAL A 338 0.53 -15.47 10.73
N ILE A 339 1.67 -15.65 11.39
CA ILE A 339 1.96 -15.10 12.72
C ILE A 339 3.01 -14.00 12.58
N GLY A 340 2.69 -12.80 13.05
CA GLY A 340 3.56 -11.64 13.07
C GLY A 340 4.69 -11.74 14.10
N PRO A 341 5.61 -10.78 14.10
CA PRO A 341 6.72 -10.73 15.06
C PRO A 341 6.22 -10.54 16.51
N GLY A 342 6.97 -11.08 17.48
CA GLY A 342 6.70 -10.89 18.91
C GLY A 342 5.39 -11.50 19.43
N VAL A 343 4.77 -12.42 18.69
CA VAL A 343 3.50 -13.06 19.09
C VAL A 343 3.77 -14.20 20.05
N THR A 344 3.02 -14.27 21.15
CA THR A 344 3.00 -15.42 22.07
C THR A 344 1.74 -16.25 21.85
N ILE A 345 1.88 -17.56 21.60
CA ILE A 345 0.79 -18.54 21.54
C ILE A 345 0.90 -19.48 22.76
N GLY A 346 -0.08 -19.42 23.65
CA GLY A 346 -0.12 -20.15 24.91
C GLY A 346 -0.24 -21.68 24.76
N LYS A 347 -0.05 -22.39 25.87
CA LYS A 347 -0.11 -23.88 25.92
C LYS A 347 -1.52 -24.38 25.64
N GLY A 348 -1.62 -25.47 24.88
CA GLY A 348 -2.91 -26.04 24.52
C GLY A 348 -3.76 -25.18 23.58
N THR A 349 -3.27 -24.05 23.17
CA THR A 349 -3.93 -23.18 22.19
C THR A 349 -3.74 -23.72 20.78
N VAL A 350 -4.81 -23.67 19.99
CA VAL A 350 -4.82 -24.12 18.59
C VAL A 350 -5.24 -22.94 17.69
N VAL A 351 -4.35 -22.57 16.78
CA VAL A 351 -4.57 -21.52 15.79
C VAL A 351 -4.67 -22.14 14.40
N ARG A 352 -5.74 -21.84 13.64
CA ARG A 352 -5.97 -22.33 12.28
C ARG A 352 -6.45 -21.21 11.36
N ASN A 353 -6.01 -21.26 10.10
CA ASN A 353 -6.49 -20.38 9.01
C ASN A 353 -6.52 -18.90 9.40
N SER A 354 -5.61 -18.43 10.24
CA SER A 354 -5.70 -17.14 10.90
C SER A 354 -4.49 -16.27 10.66
N ILE A 355 -4.70 -14.97 10.78
CA ILE A 355 -3.65 -13.96 10.74
C ILE A 355 -3.58 -13.33 12.11
N ILE A 356 -2.43 -13.43 12.77
CA ILE A 356 -2.16 -12.76 14.06
C ILE A 356 -1.01 -11.82 13.83
N MET A 357 -1.27 -10.52 13.95
CA MET A 357 -0.26 -9.48 13.71
C MET A 357 0.68 -9.33 14.89
N GLN A 358 1.65 -8.45 14.79
CA GLN A 358 2.76 -8.30 15.74
C GLN A 358 2.30 -8.00 17.18
N ASP A 359 3.12 -8.40 18.13
CA ASP A 359 3.01 -8.09 19.57
C ASP A 359 1.69 -8.54 20.22
N CYS A 360 1.05 -9.58 19.67
CA CYS A 360 -0.15 -10.18 20.26
C CYS A 360 0.19 -11.26 21.29
N VAL A 361 -0.61 -11.32 22.35
CA VAL A 361 -0.54 -12.38 23.36
C VAL A 361 -1.83 -13.18 23.34
N ILE A 362 -1.74 -14.44 22.94
CA ILE A 362 -2.85 -15.40 22.96
C ILE A 362 -2.65 -16.34 24.15
N GLY A 363 -3.62 -16.37 25.05
CA GLY A 363 -3.59 -17.16 26.28
C GLY A 363 -3.58 -18.67 26.07
N ASP A 364 -3.63 -19.42 27.17
CA ASP A 364 -3.63 -20.86 27.17
C ASP A 364 -5.01 -21.45 26.79
N ASN A 365 -5.02 -22.63 26.17
CA ASN A 365 -6.24 -23.40 25.83
C ASN A 365 -7.24 -22.63 24.96
N CYS A 366 -6.79 -21.69 24.13
CA CYS A 366 -7.62 -20.98 23.16
C CYS A 366 -7.84 -21.81 21.90
N THR A 367 -8.94 -21.53 21.20
CA THR A 367 -9.19 -22.02 19.84
C THR A 367 -9.44 -20.83 18.93
N ILE A 368 -8.57 -20.64 17.94
CA ILE A 368 -8.66 -19.52 16.98
C ILE A 368 -8.74 -20.10 15.58
N ASP A 369 -9.86 -19.87 14.91
CA ASP A 369 -10.06 -20.31 13.54
C ASP A 369 -10.57 -19.16 12.67
N LYS A 370 -10.05 -19.07 11.45
CA LYS A 370 -10.47 -18.11 10.41
C LYS A 370 -10.65 -16.68 10.96
N SER A 371 -9.61 -16.20 11.63
CA SER A 371 -9.62 -14.91 12.35
C SER A 371 -8.50 -14.00 11.89
N ILE A 372 -8.72 -12.68 11.99
CA ILE A 372 -7.70 -11.65 11.83
C ILE A 372 -7.59 -10.90 13.15
N ILE A 373 -6.44 -10.97 13.79
CA ILE A 373 -6.13 -10.25 15.03
C ILE A 373 -5.06 -9.20 14.72
N ALA A 374 -5.43 -7.93 14.87
CA ALA A 374 -4.52 -6.80 14.63
C ALA A 374 -3.43 -6.67 15.71
N GLU A 375 -2.55 -5.69 15.57
CA GLU A 375 -1.37 -5.50 16.41
C GLU A 375 -1.72 -5.26 17.89
N ASN A 376 -0.82 -5.64 18.82
CA ASN A 376 -0.88 -5.38 20.27
C ASN A 376 -2.12 -5.94 20.98
N CYS A 377 -2.75 -6.99 20.45
CA CYS A 377 -3.94 -7.56 21.07
C CYS A 377 -3.61 -8.59 22.15
N THR A 378 -4.49 -8.69 23.14
CA THR A 378 -4.44 -9.73 24.18
C THR A 378 -5.73 -10.55 24.14
N VAL A 379 -5.62 -11.87 24.03
CA VAL A 379 -6.74 -12.80 24.10
C VAL A 379 -6.58 -13.68 25.34
N GLY A 380 -7.55 -13.61 26.25
CA GLY A 380 -7.51 -14.36 27.52
C GLY A 380 -7.69 -15.86 27.35
N ASP A 381 -7.26 -16.62 28.36
CA ASP A 381 -7.26 -18.09 28.36
C ASP A 381 -8.64 -18.67 28.05
N GLY A 382 -8.67 -19.82 27.39
CA GLY A 382 -9.88 -20.58 27.09
C GLY A 382 -10.86 -19.91 26.14
N THR A 383 -10.42 -18.87 25.43
CA THR A 383 -11.26 -18.11 24.47
C THR A 383 -11.35 -18.85 23.14
N GLU A 384 -12.54 -18.87 22.55
CA GLU A 384 -12.81 -19.46 21.24
C GLU A 384 -13.19 -18.34 20.23
N LEU A 385 -12.42 -18.19 19.13
CA LEU A 385 -12.68 -17.23 18.04
C LEU A 385 -13.02 -17.95 16.73
N GLY A 386 -13.95 -17.35 15.96
CA GLY A 386 -14.32 -17.86 14.65
C GLY A 386 -15.21 -19.10 14.68
N VAL A 387 -15.91 -19.32 15.80
CA VAL A 387 -16.74 -20.50 16.05
C VAL A 387 -18.22 -20.28 15.68
N GLY A 388 -18.98 -21.37 15.57
CA GLY A 388 -20.42 -21.33 15.31
C GLY A 388 -20.79 -21.20 13.82
N GLU A 389 -22.09 -21.06 13.55
CA GLU A 389 -22.62 -20.89 12.19
C GLU A 389 -22.46 -19.46 11.73
N GLU A 390 -22.32 -19.25 10.43
CA GLU A 390 -22.23 -17.90 9.87
C GLU A 390 -23.56 -17.17 9.94
N ALA A 391 -23.51 -15.86 10.24
CA ALA A 391 -24.65 -14.95 10.19
C ALA A 391 -24.19 -13.61 9.56
N PRO A 392 -25.09 -12.87 8.90
CA PRO A 392 -24.78 -11.55 8.37
C PRO A 392 -24.35 -10.59 9.47
N SER A 393 -23.35 -9.74 9.18
CA SER A 393 -22.88 -8.76 10.16
C SER A 393 -23.88 -7.63 10.38
N LYS A 394 -24.20 -7.35 11.64
CA LYS A 394 -25.06 -6.22 12.04
C LYS A 394 -24.34 -4.87 11.93
N LEU A 395 -23.02 -4.85 11.93
CA LEU A 395 -22.23 -3.62 11.76
C LEU A 395 -22.16 -3.21 10.29
N SER A 396 -21.76 -4.14 9.41
CA SER A 396 -21.72 -3.92 7.96
C SER A 396 -21.64 -5.24 7.22
N GLU A 397 -22.68 -5.61 6.52
CA GLU A 397 -22.76 -6.83 5.69
C GLU A 397 -21.76 -6.81 4.50
N LYS A 398 -21.27 -5.62 4.11
CA LYS A 398 -20.32 -5.48 3.00
C LYS A 398 -18.87 -5.62 3.43
N ILE A 399 -18.56 -5.42 4.71
CA ILE A 399 -17.19 -5.42 5.26
C ILE A 399 -16.92 -6.72 5.98
N TYR A 400 -17.77 -7.08 6.96
CA TYR A 400 -17.57 -8.26 7.82
C TYR A 400 -18.34 -9.44 7.26
N VAL A 401 -17.70 -10.09 6.32
CA VAL A 401 -18.22 -11.23 5.56
C VAL A 401 -17.15 -12.33 5.53
N PHE A 402 -17.37 -13.37 4.78
CA PHE A 402 -16.37 -14.40 4.52
C PHE A 402 -16.09 -15.32 5.74
N GLY A 403 -16.91 -15.27 6.78
CA GLY A 403 -16.76 -16.07 8.00
C GLY A 403 -15.62 -15.64 8.92
N LEU A 404 -15.06 -14.44 8.74
CA LEU A 404 -13.93 -13.94 9.53
C LEU A 404 -14.37 -13.35 10.87
N ALA A 405 -13.66 -13.71 11.96
CA ALA A 405 -13.68 -12.91 13.18
C ALA A 405 -12.54 -11.89 13.13
N THR A 406 -12.85 -10.61 13.32
CA THR A 406 -11.87 -9.52 13.13
C THR A 406 -11.72 -8.73 14.42
N ILE A 407 -10.49 -8.70 14.94
CA ILE A 407 -10.11 -7.97 16.15
C ILE A 407 -9.24 -6.78 15.77
N GLY A 408 -9.69 -5.57 16.15
CA GLY A 408 -8.97 -4.33 15.94
C GLY A 408 -7.77 -4.21 16.86
N GLU A 409 -6.89 -3.29 16.53
CA GLU A 409 -5.64 -3.02 17.22
C GLU A 409 -5.85 -2.63 18.70
N ASP A 410 -4.83 -2.91 19.55
CA ASP A 410 -4.81 -2.60 20.97
C ASP A 410 -5.99 -3.20 21.77
N SER A 411 -6.69 -4.20 21.19
CA SER A 411 -7.87 -4.82 21.83
C SER A 411 -7.49 -5.83 22.90
N LYS A 412 -8.33 -5.92 23.95
CA LYS A 412 -8.22 -6.94 24.98
C LYS A 412 -9.50 -7.73 25.09
N ILE A 413 -9.39 -9.06 24.91
CA ILE A 413 -10.49 -9.99 24.98
C ILE A 413 -10.38 -10.76 26.33
N PRO A 414 -11.42 -10.80 27.16
CA PRO A 414 -11.39 -11.53 28.42
C PRO A 414 -11.32 -13.06 28.22
N ALA A 415 -10.95 -13.77 29.27
CA ALA A 415 -10.85 -15.23 29.26
C ALA A 415 -12.24 -15.91 29.16
N ASN A 416 -12.27 -17.13 28.61
CA ASN A 416 -13.43 -18.02 28.53
C ASN A 416 -14.66 -17.43 27.81
N VAL A 417 -14.43 -16.66 26.73
CA VAL A 417 -15.51 -16.16 25.87
C VAL A 417 -15.50 -16.85 24.52
N LYS A 418 -16.69 -16.92 23.90
CA LYS A 418 -16.89 -17.45 22.55
C LYS A 418 -17.24 -16.33 21.60
N ILE A 419 -16.55 -16.25 20.48
CA ILE A 419 -16.72 -15.19 19.49
C ILE A 419 -17.02 -15.86 18.14
N GLY A 420 -18.18 -15.52 17.59
CA GLY A 420 -18.69 -16.07 16.34
C GLY A 420 -18.03 -15.50 15.10
N LYS A 421 -18.53 -15.91 13.94
CA LYS A 421 -18.07 -15.52 12.59
C LYS A 421 -18.68 -14.20 12.15
N ASN A 422 -18.04 -13.51 11.20
CA ASN A 422 -18.44 -12.20 10.68
C ASN A 422 -18.60 -11.13 11.78
N THR A 423 -17.75 -11.22 12.81
CA THR A 423 -17.75 -10.34 13.98
C THR A 423 -16.66 -9.28 13.88
N ALA A 424 -16.87 -8.18 14.58
CA ALA A 424 -15.89 -7.10 14.73
C ALA A 424 -15.77 -6.71 16.20
N ILE A 425 -14.54 -6.68 16.71
CA ILE A 425 -14.26 -6.22 18.06
C ILE A 425 -13.14 -5.18 17.99
N SER A 426 -13.30 -4.07 18.71
CA SER A 426 -12.27 -3.06 18.90
C SER A 426 -12.31 -2.52 20.31
N GLY A 427 -11.12 -2.36 20.93
CA GLY A 427 -10.92 -1.80 22.26
C GLY A 427 -10.91 -2.84 23.40
N ILE A 428 -10.83 -2.34 24.62
CA ILE A 428 -10.73 -3.17 25.83
C ILE A 428 -12.11 -3.66 26.24
N THR A 429 -12.35 -4.96 26.10
CA THR A 429 -13.62 -5.58 26.44
C THR A 429 -13.55 -6.31 27.80
N GLU A 430 -14.69 -6.39 28.48
CA GLU A 430 -14.86 -7.02 29.78
C GLU A 430 -15.85 -8.19 29.69
N PRO A 431 -15.86 -9.15 30.63
CA PRO A 431 -16.81 -10.28 30.59
C PRO A 431 -18.30 -9.85 30.52
N ALA A 432 -18.63 -8.67 31.03
CA ALA A 432 -19.98 -8.11 30.96
C ALA A 432 -20.45 -7.75 29.54
N ASP A 433 -19.50 -7.53 28.61
CA ASP A 433 -19.80 -7.23 27.20
C ASP A 433 -20.23 -8.48 26.41
N TYR A 434 -20.07 -9.68 26.99
CA TYR A 434 -20.38 -10.98 26.38
C TYR A 434 -21.57 -11.65 27.11
N PRO A 435 -22.79 -11.42 26.66
CA PRO A 435 -23.96 -12.05 27.28
C PRO A 435 -23.82 -13.59 27.25
N ASN A 436 -23.95 -14.21 28.41
CA ASN A 436 -23.71 -15.66 28.58
C ASN A 436 -22.30 -16.14 28.18
N GLY A 437 -21.31 -15.25 28.18
CA GLY A 437 -19.94 -15.57 27.73
C GLY A 437 -19.77 -15.68 26.21
N GLU A 438 -20.69 -15.15 25.41
CA GLU A 438 -20.69 -15.30 23.96
C GLU A 438 -20.95 -13.99 23.23
N LEU A 439 -20.22 -13.73 22.14
CA LEU A 439 -20.56 -12.79 21.07
C LEU A 439 -20.98 -13.60 19.84
N LYS A 440 -22.26 -13.59 19.51
CA LYS A 440 -22.79 -14.40 18.41
C LYS A 440 -22.27 -13.94 17.05
N SER A 441 -22.31 -14.86 16.08
CA SER A 441 -21.96 -14.53 14.69
C SER A 441 -22.74 -13.32 14.19
N GLY A 442 -22.06 -12.43 13.46
CA GLY A 442 -22.60 -11.18 12.93
C GLY A 442 -22.73 -10.05 13.95
N GLU A 443 -22.44 -10.27 15.23
CA GLU A 443 -22.45 -9.21 16.26
C GLU A 443 -21.11 -8.46 16.31
N TYR A 444 -21.06 -7.34 17.05
CA TYR A 444 -19.86 -6.54 17.19
C TYR A 444 -19.77 -5.87 18.57
N ILE A 445 -18.54 -5.55 18.98
CA ILE A 445 -18.25 -4.72 20.15
C ILE A 445 -17.22 -3.68 19.73
N ILE A 446 -17.63 -2.42 19.69
CA ILE A 446 -16.73 -1.28 19.43
C ILE A 446 -16.76 -0.38 20.65
N LYS A 447 -15.66 -0.30 21.37
CA LYS A 447 -15.53 0.57 22.55
C LYS A 447 -15.10 1.96 22.13
N ALA A 448 -15.73 2.98 22.69
CA ALA A 448 -15.36 4.37 22.50
C ALA A 448 -13.96 4.63 23.09
N GLY A 449 -13.04 5.05 22.27
CA GLY A 449 -11.62 5.31 22.56
C GLY A 449 -10.74 5.13 21.34
N ASP A 450 -11.21 4.38 20.33
CA ASP A 450 -10.46 4.04 19.10
C ASP A 450 -10.93 4.85 17.87
N SER A 451 -11.68 5.94 18.08
CA SER A 451 -12.17 6.83 17.01
C SER A 451 -11.87 8.30 17.34
N GLU A 452 -10.61 8.62 17.61
CA GLU A 452 -10.11 9.99 17.50
C GLU A 452 -9.09 10.13 16.36
#